data_281fa0b89b1a28ce087b1b2874398199
#
_entry.id   281fa0b89b1a28ce087b1b2874398199
#
_cell.length_a   1.000
_cell.length_b   1.000
_cell.length_c   1.000
_cell.angle_alpha   90.00
_cell.angle_beta   90.00
_cell.angle_gamma   90.00
#
_symmetry.space_group_name_H-M   'P 1'
#
loop_
_entity.id
_entity.type
_entity.pdbx_description
1 polymer ?
#
loop_
_entity_poly.entity_id
_entity_poly.type
_entity_poly.pdbx_seq_one_letter_code
_entity_poly.pdbx_strand_id
1 'polypeptide(L)'
;MLEQGHRIGFAENACLFTNAPDTWRQFIHQRQRWSRGLIEALKLHWRLLFKRRMSTLFIWWNLLFPYLDLVYTLAYIPGIILALFGIFWIVGPMTLLVLPLGLLINYLMYSVQVKMFTEQGLKVRRNPLGFMGYALFYNLVLQPACVVGYVQEILNRTKQWGTK
;
A
#
# COMPACT_ATOMS: atom_id res chain seq x y z
N MET A 1 -22.57 1.65 5.02
CA MET A 1 -22.93 0.29 4.57
C MET A 1 -22.69 -0.75 5.66
N LEU A 2 -21.45 -1.08 6.07
CA LEU A 2 -21.20 -2.09 7.13
C LEU A 2 -21.83 -1.72 8.48
N GLU A 3 -21.85 -0.46 8.87
CA GLU A 3 -22.52 0.02 10.10
C GLU A 3 -24.03 -0.20 10.06
N GLN A 4 -24.63 -0.07 8.90
CA GLN A 4 -26.07 -0.24 8.65
C GLN A 4 -26.45 -1.73 8.47
N GLY A 5 -25.48 -2.66 8.56
CA GLY A 5 -25.73 -4.09 8.45
C GLY A 5 -25.80 -4.65 7.03
N HIS A 6 -25.51 -3.84 6.01
CA HIS A 6 -25.48 -4.33 4.64
C HIS A 6 -24.33 -5.33 4.41
N ARG A 7 -24.57 -6.33 3.56
CA ARG A 7 -23.54 -7.24 3.08
C ARG A 7 -22.86 -6.65 1.84
N ILE A 8 -21.55 -6.77 1.78
CA ILE A 8 -20.76 -6.39 0.61
C ILE A 8 -20.42 -7.68 -0.13
N GLY A 9 -20.80 -7.74 -1.41
CA GLY A 9 -20.46 -8.84 -2.31
C GLY A 9 -19.28 -8.44 -3.22
N PHE A 10 -18.60 -9.46 -3.74
CA PHE A 10 -17.56 -9.30 -4.75
C PHE A 10 -18.10 -9.76 -6.11
N ALA A 11 -17.88 -8.99 -7.16
CA ALA A 11 -18.27 -9.33 -8.53
C ALA A 11 -17.00 -9.46 -9.38
N GLU A 12 -16.62 -10.69 -9.74
CA GLU A 12 -15.39 -10.98 -10.50
C GLU A 12 -15.40 -10.35 -11.90
N ASN A 13 -16.57 -10.23 -12.50
CA ASN A 13 -16.73 -9.71 -13.87
C ASN A 13 -16.86 -8.17 -13.95
N ALA A 14 -16.83 -7.48 -12.80
CA ALA A 14 -16.91 -6.02 -12.77
C ALA A 14 -15.52 -5.41 -12.96
N CYS A 15 -15.16 -5.10 -14.21
CA CYS A 15 -13.88 -4.47 -14.56
C CYS A 15 -14.03 -2.96 -14.64
N LEU A 16 -13.14 -2.24 -13.97
CA LEU A 16 -13.03 -0.78 -14.05
C LEU A 16 -11.67 -0.40 -14.63
N PHE A 17 -11.67 0.41 -15.69
CA PHE A 17 -10.48 0.97 -16.30
C PHE A 17 -10.26 2.40 -15.79
N THR A 18 -9.09 2.66 -15.25
CA THR A 18 -8.70 4.00 -14.77
C THR A 18 -7.33 4.37 -15.31
N ASN A 19 -7.08 5.68 -15.45
CA ASN A 19 -5.76 6.16 -15.83
C ASN A 19 -4.79 5.97 -14.66
N ALA A 20 -3.65 5.35 -14.93
CA ALA A 20 -2.54 5.29 -13.99
C ALA A 20 -1.85 6.67 -13.91
N PRO A 21 -1.22 7.03 -12.79
CA PRO A 21 -0.42 8.24 -12.71
C PRO A 21 0.81 8.14 -13.63
N ASP A 22 0.99 9.15 -14.49
CA ASP A 22 2.09 9.22 -15.47
C ASP A 22 3.37 9.84 -14.89
N THR A 23 3.25 10.56 -13.77
CA THR A 23 4.36 11.26 -13.12
C THR A 23 4.50 10.88 -11.65
N TRP A 24 5.70 10.97 -11.11
CA TRP A 24 5.98 10.77 -9.69
C TRP A 24 5.14 11.68 -8.79
N ARG A 25 4.94 12.92 -9.20
CA ARG A 25 4.12 13.87 -8.45
C ARG A 25 2.67 13.41 -8.34
N GLN A 26 2.07 13.00 -9.46
CA GLN A 26 0.70 12.45 -9.47
C GLN A 26 0.60 11.19 -8.62
N PHE A 27 1.58 10.29 -8.72
CA PHE A 27 1.65 9.08 -7.91
C PHE A 27 1.68 9.40 -6.41
N ILE A 28 2.59 10.28 -5.96
CA ILE A 28 2.70 10.68 -4.56
C ILE A 28 1.39 11.31 -4.07
N HIS A 29 0.81 12.24 -4.82
CA HIS A 29 -0.48 12.86 -4.46
C HIS A 29 -1.61 11.85 -4.38
N GLN A 30 -1.65 10.88 -5.30
CA GLN A 30 -2.65 9.81 -5.26
C GLN A 30 -2.50 8.97 -3.98
N ARG A 31 -1.28 8.61 -3.58
CA ARG A 31 -1.01 7.82 -2.37
C ARG A 31 -1.32 8.60 -1.09
N GLN A 32 -0.92 9.86 -1.02
CA GLN A 32 -1.30 10.75 0.09
C GLN A 32 -2.81 10.85 0.25
N ARG A 33 -3.54 10.97 -0.85
CA ARG A 33 -5.00 11.04 -0.82
C ARG A 33 -5.63 9.74 -0.30
N TRP A 34 -5.11 8.58 -0.72
CA TRP A 34 -5.62 7.29 -0.26
C TRP A 34 -5.32 7.06 1.23
N SER A 35 -4.13 7.39 1.68
CA SER A 35 -3.76 7.27 3.10
C SER A 35 -4.54 8.24 3.99
N ARG A 36 -4.81 9.46 3.53
CA ARG A 36 -5.73 10.39 4.21
C ARG A 36 -7.13 9.81 4.35
N GLY A 37 -7.67 9.26 3.25
CA GLY A 37 -8.99 8.60 3.25
C GLY A 37 -9.07 7.42 4.21
N LEU A 38 -7.98 6.65 4.37
CA LEU A 38 -7.91 5.56 5.35
C LEU A 38 -8.07 6.08 6.78
N ILE A 39 -7.30 7.11 7.18
CA ILE A 39 -7.39 7.70 8.52
C ILE A 39 -8.75 8.35 8.76
N GLU A 40 -9.30 9.05 7.77
CA GLU A 40 -10.64 9.63 7.84
C GLU A 40 -11.70 8.55 8.06
N ALA A 41 -11.67 7.47 7.28
CA ALA A 41 -12.59 6.35 7.43
C ALA A 41 -12.49 5.68 8.80
N LEU A 42 -11.27 5.49 9.32
CA LEU A 42 -11.05 4.93 10.66
C LEU A 42 -11.57 5.87 11.76
N LYS A 43 -11.36 7.19 11.64
CA LYS A 43 -11.90 8.19 12.57
C LYS A 43 -13.43 8.19 12.56
N LEU A 44 -14.05 8.21 11.39
CA LEU A 44 -15.50 8.30 11.23
C LEU A 44 -16.21 7.02 11.68
N HIS A 45 -15.60 5.86 11.42
CA HIS A 45 -16.21 4.54 11.64
C HIS A 45 -15.52 3.74 12.75
N TRP A 46 -14.87 4.39 13.72
CA TRP A 46 -14.13 3.73 14.79
C TRP A 46 -14.93 2.68 15.58
N ARG A 47 -16.26 2.86 15.67
CA ARG A 47 -17.17 1.91 16.34
C ARG A 47 -17.20 0.53 15.69
N LEU A 48 -16.82 0.42 14.39
CA LEU A 48 -16.72 -0.88 13.70
C LEU A 48 -15.59 -1.75 14.25
N LEU A 49 -14.55 -1.17 14.86
CA LEU A 49 -13.45 -1.90 15.48
C LEU A 49 -13.90 -2.79 16.64
N PHE A 50 -15.02 -2.47 17.28
CA PHE A 50 -15.55 -3.20 18.43
C PHE A 50 -16.71 -4.16 18.10
N LYS A 51 -17.11 -4.24 16.84
CA LYS A 51 -18.15 -5.18 16.41
C LYS A 51 -17.55 -6.58 16.24
N ARG A 52 -18.18 -7.61 16.82
CA ARG A 52 -17.78 -9.02 16.67
C ARG A 52 -18.23 -9.57 15.32
N ARG A 53 -17.49 -9.26 14.25
CA ARG A 53 -17.74 -9.75 12.88
C ARG A 53 -16.41 -10.05 12.19
N MET A 54 -16.41 -10.96 11.21
CA MET A 54 -15.21 -11.25 10.40
C MET A 54 -14.69 -10.00 9.68
N SER A 55 -15.57 -9.10 9.23
CA SER A 55 -15.20 -7.81 8.64
C SER A 55 -14.37 -6.91 9.58
N THR A 56 -14.55 -7.07 10.89
CA THR A 56 -13.78 -6.31 11.90
C THR A 56 -12.29 -6.69 11.89
N LEU A 57 -11.97 -7.98 11.65
CA LEU A 57 -10.58 -8.42 11.51
C LEU A 57 -9.89 -7.73 10.33
N PHE A 58 -10.61 -7.56 9.22
CA PHE A 58 -10.10 -6.84 8.07
C PHE A 58 -9.87 -5.35 8.37
N ILE A 59 -10.74 -4.73 9.17
CA ILE A 59 -10.57 -3.31 9.60
C ILE A 59 -9.34 -3.19 10.53
N TRP A 60 -9.16 -4.13 11.47
CA TRP A 60 -7.96 -4.19 12.31
C TRP A 60 -6.69 -4.37 11.49
N TRP A 61 -6.73 -5.22 10.45
CA TRP A 61 -5.62 -5.37 9.52
C TRP A 61 -5.27 -4.06 8.84
N ASN A 62 -6.28 -3.30 8.38
CA ASN A 62 -6.06 -1.98 7.77
C ASN A 62 -5.52 -0.94 8.76
N LEU A 63 -5.83 -1.06 10.05
CA LEU A 63 -5.29 -0.19 11.09
C LEU A 63 -3.78 -0.38 11.30
N LEU A 64 -3.24 -1.55 10.94
CA LEU A 64 -1.79 -1.82 11.04
C LEU A 64 -0.97 -1.05 9.99
N PHE A 65 -1.54 -0.74 8.82
CA PHE A 65 -0.79 -0.07 7.75
C PHE A 65 -0.15 1.26 8.17
N PRO A 66 -0.82 2.20 8.84
CA PRO A 66 -0.19 3.43 9.31
C PRO A 66 1.05 3.19 10.19
N TYR A 67 0.99 2.18 11.07
CA TYR A 67 2.12 1.84 11.93
C TYR A 67 3.27 1.21 11.14
N LEU A 68 2.96 0.30 10.22
CA LEU A 68 3.96 -0.34 9.36
C LEU A 68 4.65 0.70 8.47
N ASP A 69 3.89 1.62 7.88
CA ASP A 69 4.41 2.69 7.03
C ASP A 69 5.31 3.65 7.83
N LEU A 70 4.93 3.96 9.09
CA LEU A 70 5.75 4.76 10.00
C LEU A 70 7.07 4.08 10.34
N VAL A 71 7.02 2.81 10.78
CA VAL A 71 8.22 2.04 11.14
C VAL A 71 9.13 1.89 9.92
N TYR A 72 8.57 1.60 8.77
CA TYR A 72 9.34 1.50 7.53
C TYR A 72 10.00 2.83 7.17
N THR A 73 9.27 3.93 7.24
CA THR A 73 9.78 5.26 6.86
C THR A 73 10.81 5.80 7.84
N LEU A 74 10.55 5.65 9.16
CA LEU A 74 11.37 6.30 10.19
C LEU A 74 12.48 5.41 10.76
N ALA A 75 12.38 4.09 10.62
CA ALA A 75 13.39 3.16 11.11
C ALA A 75 14.07 2.39 9.95
N TYR A 76 13.30 1.73 9.09
CA TYR A 76 13.87 0.86 8.07
C TYR A 76 14.65 1.63 6.99
N ILE A 77 14.12 2.74 6.46
CA ILE A 77 14.81 3.56 5.45
C ILE A 77 16.11 4.16 6.03
N PRO A 78 16.10 4.83 7.20
CA PRO A 78 17.34 5.24 7.87
C PRO A 78 18.27 4.08 8.17
N GLY A 79 17.72 2.91 8.56
CA GLY A 79 18.48 1.70 8.80
C GLY A 79 19.23 1.20 7.57
N ILE A 80 18.62 1.26 6.36
CA ILE A 80 19.30 0.95 5.11
C ILE A 80 20.47 1.93 4.88
N ILE A 81 20.25 3.21 5.10
CA ILE A 81 21.29 4.24 4.94
C ILE A 81 22.46 3.96 5.88
N LEU A 82 22.19 3.68 7.16
CA LEU A 82 23.21 3.31 8.15
C LEU A 82 23.95 2.04 7.76
N ALA A 83 23.25 1.05 7.23
CA ALA A 83 23.86 -0.21 6.78
C ALA A 83 24.85 0.00 5.63
N LEU A 84 24.62 0.98 4.74
CA LEU A 84 25.57 1.36 3.70
C LEU A 84 26.88 1.93 4.26
N PHE A 85 26.85 2.48 5.48
CA PHE A 85 28.03 2.94 6.22
C PHE A 85 28.62 1.88 7.18
N GLY A 86 28.13 0.63 7.09
CA GLY A 86 28.59 -0.47 7.93
C GLY A 86 27.99 -0.52 9.34
N ILE A 87 26.97 0.30 9.61
CA ILE A 87 26.27 0.35 10.91
C ILE A 87 24.99 -0.51 10.83
N PHE A 88 25.01 -1.71 11.41
CA PHE A 88 23.97 -2.73 11.29
C PHE A 88 23.04 -2.81 12.52
N TRP A 89 22.60 -1.70 13.08
CA TRP A 89 21.73 -1.70 14.26
C TRP A 89 20.27 -2.04 13.96
N ILE A 90 19.78 -1.60 12.80
CA ILE A 90 18.37 -1.76 12.42
C ILE A 90 18.25 -2.74 11.25
N VAL A 91 19.03 -2.50 10.21
CA VAL A 91 19.07 -3.33 8.99
C VAL A 91 20.43 -3.99 8.91
N GLY A 92 20.46 -5.30 8.96
CA GLY A 92 21.69 -6.10 8.92
C GLY A 92 21.74 -7.05 7.72
N PRO A 93 22.82 -7.82 7.55
CA PRO A 93 22.98 -8.79 6.46
C PRO A 93 21.83 -9.81 6.35
N MET A 94 21.17 -10.13 7.48
CA MET A 94 19.98 -11.00 7.49
C MET A 94 18.81 -10.45 6.68
N THR A 95 18.73 -9.14 6.49
CA THR A 95 17.70 -8.52 5.61
C THR A 95 17.88 -8.96 4.17
N LEU A 96 19.12 -9.23 3.72
CA LEU A 96 19.39 -9.74 2.38
C LEU A 96 18.83 -11.16 2.16
N LEU A 97 18.71 -11.96 3.23
CA LEU A 97 18.08 -13.30 3.16
C LEU A 97 16.56 -13.22 2.96
N VAL A 98 15.93 -12.14 3.40
CA VAL A 98 14.49 -11.92 3.21
C VAL A 98 14.16 -11.44 1.80
N LEU A 99 15.12 -10.82 1.08
CA LEU A 99 14.94 -10.32 -0.28
C LEU A 99 14.46 -11.39 -1.27
N PRO A 100 15.08 -12.59 -1.36
CA PRO A 100 14.62 -13.64 -2.26
C PRO A 100 13.18 -14.07 -1.96
N LEU A 101 12.81 -14.16 -0.67
CA LEU A 101 11.45 -14.50 -0.25
C LEU A 101 10.46 -13.40 -0.68
N GLY A 102 10.82 -12.13 -0.48
CA GLY A 102 10.01 -11.00 -0.94
C GLY A 102 9.82 -10.99 -2.46
N LEU A 103 10.89 -11.26 -3.23
CA LEU A 103 10.82 -11.38 -4.69
C LEU A 103 9.94 -12.55 -5.12
N LEU A 104 10.06 -13.70 -4.45
CA LEU A 104 9.23 -14.87 -4.72
C LEU A 104 7.75 -14.58 -4.49
N ILE A 105 7.40 -13.98 -3.36
CA ILE A 105 6.01 -13.60 -3.05
C ILE A 105 5.47 -12.61 -4.08
N ASN A 106 6.24 -11.58 -4.44
CA ASN A 106 5.85 -10.62 -5.49
C ASN A 106 5.66 -11.31 -6.84
N TYR A 107 6.51 -12.26 -7.18
CA TYR A 107 6.40 -13.05 -8.42
C TYR A 107 5.15 -13.93 -8.42
N LEU A 108 4.85 -14.61 -7.32
CA LEU A 108 3.62 -15.40 -7.18
C LEU A 108 2.37 -14.54 -7.33
N MET A 109 2.33 -13.38 -6.66
CA MET A 109 1.22 -12.43 -6.79
C MET A 109 1.09 -11.92 -8.22
N TYR A 110 2.19 -11.58 -8.88
CA TYR A 110 2.20 -11.18 -10.29
C TYR A 110 1.66 -12.30 -11.20
N SER A 111 2.07 -13.55 -10.96
CA SER A 111 1.62 -14.70 -11.76
C SER A 111 0.11 -14.93 -11.64
N VAL A 112 -0.43 -14.81 -10.43
CA VAL A 112 -1.89 -14.89 -10.19
C VAL A 112 -2.62 -13.76 -10.91
N GLN A 113 -2.12 -12.53 -10.81
CA GLN A 113 -2.73 -11.37 -11.51
C GLN A 113 -2.71 -11.54 -13.03
N VAL A 114 -1.59 -12.00 -13.60
CA VAL A 114 -1.49 -12.28 -15.05
C VAL A 114 -2.53 -13.31 -15.47
N LYS A 115 -2.69 -14.39 -14.69
CA LYS A 115 -3.70 -15.42 -14.96
C LYS A 115 -5.11 -14.83 -14.97
N MET A 116 -5.48 -14.09 -13.93
CA MET A 116 -6.79 -13.43 -13.82
C MET A 116 -7.08 -12.50 -15.01
N PHE A 117 -6.11 -11.66 -15.41
CA PHE A 117 -6.29 -10.77 -16.56
C PHE A 117 -6.42 -11.55 -17.87
N THR A 118 -5.67 -12.63 -18.03
CA THR A 118 -5.73 -13.47 -19.24
C THR A 118 -7.10 -14.15 -19.35
N GLU A 119 -7.67 -14.64 -18.25
CA GLU A 119 -9.01 -15.23 -18.19
C GLU A 119 -10.11 -14.21 -18.58
N GLN A 120 -9.88 -12.92 -18.31
CA GLN A 120 -10.76 -11.82 -18.72
C GLN A 120 -10.48 -11.29 -20.14
N GLY A 121 -9.62 -11.96 -20.91
CA GLY A 121 -9.27 -11.55 -22.28
C GLY A 121 -8.30 -10.36 -22.37
N LEU A 122 -7.73 -9.92 -21.23
CA LEU A 122 -6.82 -8.78 -21.18
C LEU A 122 -5.37 -9.24 -21.36
N LYS A 123 -4.61 -8.51 -22.21
CA LYS A 123 -3.18 -8.79 -22.41
C LYS A 123 -2.34 -8.01 -21.40
N VAL A 124 -1.54 -8.73 -20.61
CA VAL A 124 -0.55 -8.12 -19.73
C VAL A 124 0.79 -8.01 -20.44
N ARG A 125 1.33 -6.79 -20.52
CA ARG A 125 2.67 -6.55 -21.10
C ARG A 125 3.73 -7.07 -20.14
N ARG A 126 4.56 -8.01 -20.61
CA ARG A 126 5.71 -8.51 -19.83
C ARG A 126 6.80 -7.45 -19.79
N ASN A 127 7.13 -7.00 -18.59
CA ASN A 127 8.22 -6.05 -18.34
C ASN A 127 9.04 -6.51 -17.11
N PRO A 128 10.02 -7.39 -17.27
CA PRO A 128 10.79 -7.93 -16.15
C PRO A 128 11.61 -6.86 -15.42
N LEU A 129 12.19 -5.90 -16.15
CA LEU A 129 12.93 -4.78 -15.53
C LEU A 129 12.02 -3.88 -14.71
N GLY A 130 10.82 -3.56 -15.23
CA GLY A 130 9.82 -2.83 -14.48
C GLY A 130 9.33 -3.58 -13.24
N PHE A 131 9.18 -4.90 -13.33
CA PHE A 131 8.84 -5.73 -12.18
C PHE A 131 9.93 -5.71 -11.10
N MET A 132 11.21 -5.85 -11.48
CA MET A 132 12.33 -5.77 -10.54
C MET A 132 12.40 -4.38 -9.87
N GLY A 133 12.28 -3.31 -10.65
CA GLY A 133 12.24 -1.94 -10.13
C GLY A 133 11.06 -1.73 -9.16
N TYR A 134 9.89 -2.24 -9.50
CA TYR A 134 8.74 -2.22 -8.61
C TYR A 134 9.00 -2.98 -7.31
N ALA A 135 9.46 -4.23 -7.39
CA ALA A 135 9.66 -5.08 -6.22
C ALA A 135 10.71 -4.52 -5.23
N LEU A 136 11.74 -3.82 -5.74
CA LEU A 136 12.83 -3.31 -4.92
C LEU A 136 12.60 -1.87 -4.41
N PHE A 137 12.06 -0.99 -5.24
CA PHE A 137 12.06 0.45 -4.96
C PHE A 137 10.68 1.05 -4.68
N TYR A 138 9.60 0.35 -5.05
CA TYR A 138 8.24 0.89 -4.93
C TYR A 138 7.91 1.35 -3.50
N ASN A 139 8.23 0.53 -2.51
CA ASN A 139 7.94 0.81 -1.11
C ASN A 139 8.76 1.96 -0.53
N LEU A 140 9.97 2.21 -1.07
CA LEU A 140 10.81 3.35 -0.63
C LEU A 140 10.15 4.70 -0.94
N VAL A 141 9.27 4.75 -1.93
CA VAL A 141 8.52 5.96 -2.31
C VAL A 141 7.09 5.92 -1.75
N LEU A 142 6.45 4.74 -1.81
CA LEU A 142 5.07 4.58 -1.38
C LEU A 142 4.89 4.93 0.10
N GLN A 143 5.69 4.32 0.97
CA GLN A 143 5.44 4.40 2.41
C GLN A 143 5.69 5.80 2.98
N PRO A 144 6.76 6.53 2.63
CA PRO A 144 6.90 7.94 2.99
C PRO A 144 5.75 8.81 2.47
N ALA A 145 5.27 8.56 1.25
CA ALA A 145 4.13 9.28 0.71
C ALA A 145 2.84 9.05 1.53
N CYS A 146 2.60 7.81 1.97
CA CYS A 146 1.49 7.48 2.85
C CYS A 146 1.61 8.16 4.21
N VAL A 147 2.79 8.16 4.82
CA VAL A 147 3.06 8.82 6.12
C VAL A 147 2.75 10.31 6.04
N VAL A 148 3.19 10.99 4.98
CA VAL A 148 2.85 12.41 4.76
C VAL A 148 1.32 12.60 4.69
N GLY A 149 0.61 11.69 4.02
CA GLY A 149 -0.86 11.72 3.97
C GLY A 149 -1.50 11.56 5.36
N TYR A 150 -1.01 10.64 6.18
CA TYR A 150 -1.49 10.46 7.56
C TYR A 150 -1.31 11.71 8.40
N VAL A 151 -0.11 12.31 8.34
CA VAL A 151 0.20 13.56 9.06
C VAL A 151 -0.70 14.70 8.59
N GLN A 152 -0.91 14.86 7.28
CA GLN A 152 -1.80 15.88 6.73
C GLN A 152 -3.24 15.72 7.22
N GLU A 153 -3.73 14.48 7.36
CA GLU A 153 -5.07 14.22 7.86
C GLU A 153 -5.21 14.44 9.38
N ILE A 154 -4.16 14.10 10.15
CA ILE A 154 -4.12 14.37 11.59
C ILE A 154 -4.10 15.87 11.86
N LEU A 155 -3.34 16.63 11.06
CA LEU A 155 -3.24 18.09 11.16
C LEU A 155 -4.42 18.83 10.51
N ASN A 156 -5.44 18.12 10.04
CA ASN A 156 -6.65 18.68 9.38
C ASN A 156 -6.32 19.65 8.23
N ARG A 157 -5.26 19.40 7.46
CA ARG A 157 -4.92 20.25 6.32
C ARG A 157 -6.00 20.18 5.24
N THR A 158 -6.23 21.32 4.56
CA THR A 158 -7.21 21.42 3.47
C THR A 158 -7.02 20.33 2.43
N LYS A 159 -8.13 19.69 2.03
CA LYS A 159 -8.13 18.61 1.03
C LYS A 159 -8.25 19.22 -0.36
N GLN A 160 -7.26 18.95 -1.20
CA GLN A 160 -7.38 19.25 -2.63
C GLN A 160 -7.82 17.97 -3.34
N TRP A 161 -9.07 17.95 -3.79
CA TRP A 161 -9.62 16.88 -4.61
C TRP A 161 -9.41 17.22 -6.08
N GLY A 162 -8.62 16.42 -6.77
CA GLY A 162 -8.38 16.56 -8.21
C GLY A 162 -7.01 16.03 -8.62
N THR A 163 -6.91 15.61 -9.88
CA THR A 163 -5.67 15.13 -10.52
C THR A 163 -4.99 16.23 -11.35
N LYS A 164 -5.43 17.49 -11.20
CA LYS A 164 -4.84 18.64 -11.93
C LYS A 164 -3.68 19.23 -11.17
#